data_e1207d939b42e7259af5986317a7de76
#
_entry.id   e1207d939b42e7259af5986317a7de76
#
_cell.length_a   1.000
_cell.length_b   1.000
_cell.length_c   1.000
_cell.angle_alpha   90.00
_cell.angle_beta   90.00
_cell.angle_gamma   90.00
#
_symmetry.space_group_name_H-M   'P 1'
#
loop_
_entity.id
_entity.type
_entity.pdbx_description
1 polymer ?
#
loop_
_entity_poly.entity_id
_entity_poly.type
_entity_poly.pdbx_seq_one_letter_code
_entity_poly.pdbx_strand_id
1 'polypeptide(L)'
;VANAVIDPDTCEVLPHTVGVDFDTAQAQRLFQQAQEGETVEVPLTVTQPDITQEILADRLFADLLGQGTSQVSGSSNRKFNVKLSAEACNGVILMPGEEFSYNNTTGSRSADKGYLPAPVYSGGASVDETGGGICQTSSTIYYAVLHTTLEIVERHAHMYSVGYVPDGMDATVYFGLSDFRFKNNTDYPVKIVTESYDKNGLRYLTVKLYGTNVDGRYAVPERT
;
A
#
# COMPACT_ATOMS: atom_id res chain seq x y z
N VAL A 1 1.20 -30.78 2.95
CA VAL A 1 2.02 -29.55 3.05
C VAL A 1 1.26 -28.42 2.40
N ALA A 2 1.08 -27.31 3.09
CA ALA A 2 0.51 -26.08 2.53
C ALA A 2 1.27 -24.86 3.07
N ASN A 3 1.55 -23.90 2.20
CA ASN A 3 2.16 -22.62 2.58
C ASN A 3 1.24 -21.78 3.47
N ALA A 4 1.81 -20.92 4.30
CA ALA A 4 1.08 -19.84 4.92
C ALA A 4 0.52 -18.92 3.83
N VAL A 5 -0.65 -18.33 4.08
CA VAL A 5 -1.30 -17.39 3.17
C VAL A 5 -1.75 -16.14 3.93
N ILE A 6 -2.02 -15.06 3.20
CA ILE A 6 -2.59 -13.84 3.78
C ILE A 6 -4.09 -13.89 3.56
N ASP A 7 -4.86 -13.71 4.64
CA ASP A 7 -6.31 -13.56 4.57
C ASP A 7 -6.66 -12.28 3.80
N PRO A 8 -7.41 -12.34 2.70
CA PRO A 8 -7.69 -11.18 1.88
C PRO A 8 -8.60 -10.15 2.54
N ASP A 9 -9.41 -10.56 3.52
CA ASP A 9 -10.38 -9.67 4.18
C ASP A 9 -9.78 -8.98 5.40
N THR A 10 -8.92 -9.71 6.16
CA THR A 10 -8.34 -9.20 7.41
C THR A 10 -6.89 -8.76 7.29
N CYS A 11 -6.20 -9.17 6.21
CA CYS A 11 -4.74 -9.01 6.02
C CYS A 11 -3.92 -9.73 7.12
N GLU A 12 -4.49 -10.74 7.79
CA GLU A 12 -3.79 -11.57 8.77
C GLU A 12 -3.05 -12.72 8.07
N VAL A 13 -1.91 -13.11 8.65
CA VAL A 13 -1.16 -14.28 8.17
C VAL A 13 -1.78 -15.54 8.75
N LEU A 14 -2.39 -16.35 7.89
CA LEU A 14 -2.94 -17.65 8.25
C LEU A 14 -1.84 -18.72 8.33
N PRO A 15 -1.95 -19.69 9.26
CA PRO A 15 -0.89 -20.65 9.51
C PRO A 15 -0.68 -21.60 8.33
N HIS A 16 0.55 -22.02 8.16
CA HIS A 16 0.94 -23.10 7.25
C HIS A 16 0.59 -24.49 7.80
N THR A 17 0.62 -25.51 6.94
CA THR A 17 0.43 -26.92 7.33
C THR A 17 1.65 -27.75 6.95
N VAL A 18 2.28 -28.39 7.92
CA VAL A 18 3.38 -29.32 7.69
C VAL A 18 2.86 -30.65 7.13
N GLY A 19 3.65 -31.31 6.29
CA GLY A 19 3.43 -32.70 5.90
C GLY A 19 4.01 -33.62 6.97
N VAL A 20 3.31 -34.70 7.27
CA VAL A 20 3.79 -35.75 8.16
C VAL A 20 3.64 -37.09 7.45
N ASP A 21 4.72 -37.84 7.40
CA ASP A 21 4.77 -39.17 6.81
C ASP A 21 5.63 -40.11 7.68
N PHE A 22 5.58 -41.39 7.43
CA PHE A 22 6.42 -42.39 8.08
C PHE A 22 6.72 -43.56 7.16
N ASP A 23 7.86 -44.21 7.39
CA ASP A 23 8.21 -45.44 6.69
C ASP A 23 7.37 -46.62 7.18
N THR A 24 6.42 -47.05 6.35
CA THR A 24 5.49 -48.16 6.66
C THR A 24 6.20 -49.47 6.85
N ALA A 25 7.31 -49.74 6.15
CA ALA A 25 8.10 -50.97 6.31
C ALA A 25 8.88 -50.95 7.62
N GLN A 26 9.38 -49.77 8.04
CA GLN A 26 10.01 -49.61 9.36
C GLN A 26 8.98 -49.76 10.46
N ALA A 27 7.82 -49.14 10.35
CA ALA A 27 6.73 -49.27 11.31
C ALA A 27 6.28 -50.71 11.48
N GLN A 28 6.13 -51.45 10.37
CA GLN A 28 5.81 -52.90 10.44
C GLN A 28 6.88 -53.71 11.15
N ARG A 29 8.16 -53.47 10.89
CA ARG A 29 9.26 -54.17 11.61
C ARG A 29 9.25 -53.89 13.10
N LEU A 30 9.07 -52.64 13.49
CA LEU A 30 9.00 -52.25 14.91
C LEU A 30 7.80 -52.89 15.58
N PHE A 31 6.64 -52.93 14.94
CA PHE A 31 5.44 -53.57 15.47
C PHE A 31 5.60 -55.08 15.61
N GLN A 32 6.25 -55.75 14.65
CA GLN A 32 6.50 -57.21 14.72
C GLN A 32 7.50 -57.62 15.82
N GLN A 33 8.36 -56.68 16.24
CA GLN A 33 9.35 -56.92 17.31
C GLN A 33 8.82 -56.58 18.70
N ALA A 34 7.72 -55.85 18.80
CA ALA A 34 7.11 -55.45 20.07
C ALA A 34 6.42 -56.63 20.77
N GLN A 35 6.45 -56.65 22.11
CA GLN A 35 5.72 -57.60 22.94
C GLN A 35 4.29 -57.10 23.20
N GLU A 36 3.42 -58.01 23.57
CA GLU A 36 2.03 -57.67 23.93
C GLU A 36 1.99 -56.66 25.09
N GLY A 37 1.30 -55.50 24.85
CA GLY A 37 1.21 -54.37 25.78
C GLY A 37 2.35 -53.37 25.72
N GLU A 38 3.34 -53.54 24.82
CA GLU A 38 4.43 -52.59 24.61
C GLU A 38 3.99 -51.42 23.72
N THR A 39 4.43 -50.19 24.05
CA THR A 39 4.23 -49.01 23.19
C THR A 39 5.35 -48.92 22.18
N VAL A 40 4.99 -48.85 20.89
CA VAL A 40 5.94 -48.70 19.77
C VAL A 40 5.98 -47.27 19.31
N GLU A 41 7.15 -46.62 19.34
CA GLU A 41 7.38 -45.33 18.79
C GLU A 41 7.81 -45.44 17.30
N VAL A 42 7.03 -44.85 16.40
CA VAL A 42 7.31 -44.82 14.97
C VAL A 42 7.91 -43.47 14.61
N PRO A 43 9.14 -43.41 14.08
CA PRO A 43 9.73 -42.16 13.61
C PRO A 43 8.92 -41.52 12.51
N LEU A 44 8.64 -40.22 12.63
CA LEU A 44 7.93 -39.43 11.64
C LEU A 44 8.89 -38.61 10.82
N THR A 45 8.62 -38.50 9.52
CA THR A 45 9.26 -37.52 8.61
C THR A 45 8.36 -36.31 8.52
N VAL A 46 8.87 -35.13 8.93
CA VAL A 46 8.15 -33.86 8.83
C VAL A 46 8.69 -33.08 7.65
N THR A 47 7.79 -32.72 6.73
CA THR A 47 8.09 -31.84 5.59
C THR A 47 7.54 -30.46 5.85
N GLN A 48 8.41 -29.47 5.88
CA GLN A 48 8.03 -28.06 6.02
C GLN A 48 7.59 -27.51 4.65
N PRO A 49 6.65 -26.53 4.61
CA PRO A 49 6.34 -25.78 3.42
C PRO A 49 7.47 -24.76 3.09
N ASP A 50 7.50 -24.29 1.85
CA ASP A 50 8.46 -23.27 1.41
C ASP A 50 8.23 -21.91 2.09
N ILE A 51 6.97 -21.60 2.43
CA ILE A 51 6.58 -20.35 3.10
C ILE A 51 5.87 -20.70 4.41
N THR A 52 6.59 -20.55 5.52
CA THR A 52 6.01 -20.69 6.87
C THR A 52 5.30 -19.40 7.29
N GLN A 53 4.51 -19.49 8.37
CA GLN A 53 3.82 -18.33 8.93
C GLN A 53 4.81 -17.24 9.35
N GLU A 54 5.94 -17.62 9.93
CA GLU A 54 6.99 -16.71 10.38
C GLU A 54 7.63 -16.00 9.19
N ILE A 55 8.00 -16.75 8.13
CA ILE A 55 8.59 -16.15 6.91
C ILE A 55 7.63 -15.15 6.27
N LEU A 56 6.34 -15.47 6.20
CA LEU A 56 5.35 -14.59 5.60
C LEU A 56 5.09 -13.34 6.46
N ALA A 57 5.01 -13.51 7.79
CA ALA A 57 4.84 -12.40 8.73
C ALA A 57 6.02 -11.42 8.70
N ASP A 58 7.25 -11.93 8.64
CA ASP A 58 8.46 -11.10 8.56
C ASP A 58 8.56 -10.31 7.24
N ARG A 59 7.95 -10.80 6.16
CA ARG A 59 7.92 -10.14 4.85
C ARG A 59 6.80 -9.12 4.70
N LEU A 60 5.74 -9.24 5.49
CA LEU A 60 4.55 -8.39 5.35
C LEU A 60 4.88 -6.93 5.65
N PHE A 61 4.77 -6.06 4.64
CA PHE A 61 5.11 -4.63 4.70
C PHE A 61 6.54 -4.31 5.17
N ALA A 62 7.49 -5.24 5.00
CA ALA A 62 8.86 -5.08 5.48
C ALA A 62 9.64 -4.01 4.70
N ASP A 63 9.31 -3.80 3.43
CA ASP A 63 10.08 -2.95 2.54
C ASP A 63 9.37 -1.62 2.24
N LEU A 64 10.14 -0.54 2.22
CA LEU A 64 9.70 0.73 1.65
C LEU A 64 9.84 0.65 0.12
N LEU A 65 8.71 0.48 -0.57
CA LEU A 65 8.67 0.34 -2.04
C LEU A 65 8.90 1.68 -2.75
N GLY A 66 8.35 2.76 -2.21
CA GLY A 66 8.48 4.10 -2.77
C GLY A 66 8.03 5.18 -1.79
N GLN A 67 8.55 6.39 -1.99
CA GLN A 67 8.23 7.54 -1.16
C GLN A 67 8.16 8.81 -2.00
N GLY A 68 7.17 9.65 -1.69
CA GLY A 68 7.06 11.02 -2.19
C GLY A 68 6.88 12.01 -1.04
N THR A 69 7.47 13.19 -1.18
CA THR A 69 7.31 14.28 -0.21
C THR A 69 7.06 15.58 -0.94
N SER A 70 6.08 16.35 -0.47
CA SER A 70 5.77 17.68 -0.98
C SER A 70 5.64 18.71 0.15
N GLN A 71 6.08 19.94 -0.09
CA GLN A 71 5.87 21.06 0.83
C GLN A 71 4.47 21.63 0.65
N VAL A 72 3.67 21.70 1.72
CA VAL A 72 2.30 22.22 1.72
C VAL A 72 2.30 23.70 2.09
N SER A 73 2.09 24.56 1.11
CA SER A 73 2.02 26.02 1.26
C SER A 73 0.58 26.55 1.14
N GLY A 74 0.38 27.84 1.34
CA GLY A 74 -0.90 28.52 1.19
C GLY A 74 -1.68 28.70 2.49
N SER A 75 -2.99 28.94 2.38
CA SER A 75 -3.88 29.24 3.52
C SER A 75 -4.01 28.08 4.52
N SER A 76 -4.45 28.40 5.73
CA SER A 76 -4.73 27.37 6.75
C SER A 76 -5.77 26.36 6.27
N ASN A 77 -6.82 26.82 5.57
CA ASN A 77 -7.85 25.94 5.01
C ASN A 77 -7.26 24.96 3.99
N ARG A 78 -6.37 25.44 3.10
CA ARG A 78 -5.70 24.59 2.12
C ARG A 78 -4.84 23.53 2.81
N LYS A 79 -4.06 23.92 3.81
CA LYS A 79 -3.22 22.98 4.59
C LYS A 79 -4.06 21.94 5.33
N PHE A 80 -5.23 22.37 5.86
CA PHE A 80 -6.19 21.49 6.50
C PHE A 80 -6.78 20.49 5.50
N ASN A 81 -7.24 20.93 4.33
CA ASN A 81 -7.80 20.05 3.28
C ASN A 81 -6.78 19.00 2.82
N VAL A 82 -5.53 19.39 2.60
CA VAL A 82 -4.44 18.45 2.24
C VAL A 82 -4.25 17.41 3.34
N LYS A 83 -4.20 17.83 4.60
CA LYS A 83 -4.10 16.91 5.74
C LYS A 83 -5.28 15.94 5.79
N LEU A 84 -6.51 16.45 5.71
CA LEU A 84 -7.74 15.65 5.78
C LEU A 84 -7.79 14.60 4.66
N SER A 85 -7.46 15.00 3.41
CA SER A 85 -7.43 14.05 2.29
C SER A 85 -6.30 13.02 2.39
N ALA A 86 -5.17 13.40 2.98
CA ALA A 86 -4.08 12.47 3.27
C ALA A 86 -4.47 11.45 4.35
N GLU A 87 -5.12 11.89 5.42
CA GLU A 87 -5.62 11.03 6.49
C GLU A 87 -6.62 9.99 5.97
N ALA A 88 -7.49 10.37 5.01
CA ALA A 88 -8.40 9.41 4.37
C ALA A 88 -7.67 8.30 3.58
N CYS A 89 -6.47 8.58 3.05
CA CYS A 89 -5.65 7.60 2.34
C CYS A 89 -4.71 6.80 3.26
N ASN A 90 -4.56 7.24 4.53
CA ASN A 90 -3.62 6.61 5.44
C ASN A 90 -4.11 5.24 5.90
N GLY A 91 -3.25 4.24 5.82
CA GLY A 91 -3.55 2.88 6.26
C GLY A 91 -4.30 2.03 5.21
N VAL A 92 -4.61 2.57 4.03
CA VAL A 92 -5.21 1.78 2.95
C VAL A 92 -4.27 0.65 2.57
N ILE A 93 -4.80 -0.56 2.53
CA ILE A 93 -4.11 -1.78 2.10
C ILE A 93 -4.72 -2.24 0.79
N LEU A 94 -3.87 -2.59 -0.16
CA LEU A 94 -4.24 -3.18 -1.44
C LEU A 94 -3.73 -4.61 -1.48
N MET A 95 -4.63 -5.57 -1.55
CA MET A 95 -4.28 -6.96 -1.79
C MET A 95 -3.75 -7.16 -3.22
N PRO A 96 -3.05 -8.27 -3.53
CA PRO A 96 -2.64 -8.59 -4.88
C PRO A 96 -3.79 -8.47 -5.88
N GLY A 97 -3.59 -7.69 -6.95
CA GLY A 97 -4.59 -7.43 -7.98
C GLY A 97 -5.59 -6.31 -7.69
N GLU A 98 -5.65 -5.80 -6.46
CA GLU A 98 -6.53 -4.68 -6.11
C GLU A 98 -6.02 -3.33 -6.62
N GLU A 99 -6.96 -2.41 -6.76
CA GLU A 99 -6.73 -1.10 -7.32
C GLU A 99 -7.08 0.00 -6.32
N PHE A 100 -6.16 0.95 -6.13
CA PHE A 100 -6.43 2.19 -5.43
C PHE A 100 -7.13 3.19 -6.35
N SER A 101 -8.17 3.83 -5.85
CA SER A 101 -8.84 4.99 -6.45
C SER A 101 -8.84 6.12 -5.44
N TYR A 102 -8.21 7.24 -5.78
CA TYR A 102 -8.21 8.41 -4.91
C TYR A 102 -9.62 8.95 -4.65
N ASN A 103 -10.45 9.01 -5.70
CA ASN A 103 -11.82 9.49 -5.60
C ASN A 103 -12.70 8.57 -4.75
N ASN A 104 -12.56 7.24 -4.88
CA ASN A 104 -13.32 6.29 -4.06
C ASN A 104 -12.89 6.36 -2.59
N THR A 105 -11.59 6.52 -2.32
CA THR A 105 -11.02 6.57 -0.98
C THR A 105 -11.41 7.86 -0.24
N THR A 106 -11.29 9.02 -0.89
CA THR A 106 -11.60 10.32 -0.27
C THR A 106 -13.08 10.72 -0.38
N GLY A 107 -13.78 10.17 -1.35
CA GLY A 107 -15.15 10.54 -1.71
C GLY A 107 -15.28 11.96 -2.25
N SER A 108 -16.50 12.50 -2.23
CA SER A 108 -16.73 13.92 -2.54
C SER A 108 -16.05 14.82 -1.52
N ARG A 109 -15.39 15.87 -1.98
CA ARG A 109 -14.72 16.86 -1.12
C ARG A 109 -15.69 17.98 -0.79
N SER A 110 -16.66 17.69 0.06
CA SER A 110 -17.78 18.57 0.44
C SER A 110 -17.66 19.07 1.89
N ALA A 111 -18.38 20.11 2.22
CA ALA A 111 -18.34 20.73 3.56
C ALA A 111 -18.86 19.80 4.66
N ASP A 112 -19.82 18.92 4.36
CA ASP A 112 -20.34 17.92 5.29
C ASP A 112 -19.30 16.84 5.66
N LYS A 113 -18.25 16.66 4.82
CA LYS A 113 -17.07 15.82 5.10
C LYS A 113 -15.92 16.59 5.75
N GLY A 114 -16.16 17.85 6.15
CA GLY A 114 -15.18 18.68 6.84
C GLY A 114 -14.24 19.47 5.94
N TYR A 115 -14.36 19.40 4.60
CA TYR A 115 -13.52 20.18 3.72
C TYR A 115 -13.91 21.67 3.74
N LEU A 116 -12.90 22.54 3.67
CA LEU A 116 -13.02 23.98 3.78
C LEU A 116 -12.79 24.64 2.41
N PRO A 117 -13.39 25.85 2.17
CA PRO A 117 -13.06 26.65 1.00
C PRO A 117 -11.59 27.04 0.98
N ALA A 118 -10.93 26.85 -0.16
CA ALA A 118 -9.54 27.26 -0.37
C ALA A 118 -9.29 27.48 -1.86
N PRO A 119 -8.25 28.27 -2.23
CA PRO A 119 -7.96 28.62 -3.62
C PRO A 119 -7.69 27.40 -4.51
N VAL A 120 -8.34 27.38 -5.68
CA VAL A 120 -8.09 26.49 -6.82
C VAL A 120 -7.90 27.34 -8.08
N TYR A 121 -7.24 26.79 -9.09
CA TYR A 121 -7.17 27.41 -10.41
C TYR A 121 -8.30 26.85 -11.28
N SER A 122 -9.22 27.72 -11.68
CA SER A 122 -10.35 27.38 -12.55
C SER A 122 -10.52 28.45 -13.62
N GLY A 123 -10.58 28.08 -14.91
CA GLY A 123 -10.76 29.02 -16.01
C GLY A 123 -9.69 30.12 -16.13
N GLY A 124 -8.46 29.87 -15.64
CA GLY A 124 -7.37 30.88 -15.66
C GLY A 124 -7.41 31.89 -14.51
N ALA A 125 -8.33 31.74 -13.56
CA ALA A 125 -8.44 32.56 -12.35
C ALA A 125 -8.29 31.72 -11.07
N SER A 126 -7.87 32.36 -9.97
CA SER A 126 -7.90 31.76 -8.65
C SER A 126 -9.27 32.01 -8.03
N VAL A 127 -9.98 30.93 -7.68
CA VAL A 127 -11.29 30.98 -7.01
C VAL A 127 -11.27 30.07 -5.79
N ASP A 128 -12.07 30.42 -4.78
CA ASP A 128 -12.20 29.55 -3.60
C ASP A 128 -13.24 28.47 -3.87
N GLU A 129 -12.81 27.20 -3.76
CA GLU A 129 -13.69 26.02 -3.82
C GLU A 129 -13.49 25.15 -2.60
N THR A 130 -14.57 24.47 -2.15
CA THR A 130 -14.51 23.49 -1.06
C THR A 130 -13.58 22.35 -1.47
N GLY A 131 -12.62 22.04 -0.60
CA GLY A 131 -11.61 21.00 -0.88
C GLY A 131 -10.41 21.50 -1.69
N GLY A 132 -10.26 22.83 -1.91
CA GLY A 132 -9.09 23.38 -2.58
C GLY A 132 -7.78 22.88 -1.97
N GLY A 133 -6.83 22.45 -2.84
CA GLY A 133 -5.51 21.93 -2.46
C GLY A 133 -5.35 20.41 -2.51
N ILE A 134 -6.41 19.61 -2.56
CA ILE A 134 -6.35 18.13 -2.45
C ILE A 134 -5.59 17.43 -3.58
N CYS A 135 -5.48 18.05 -4.75
CA CYS A 135 -4.64 17.53 -5.83
C CYS A 135 -3.15 17.42 -5.44
N GLN A 136 -2.73 18.13 -4.38
CA GLN A 136 -1.38 17.94 -3.84
C GLN A 136 -1.24 16.57 -3.18
N THR A 137 -2.29 16.07 -2.53
CA THR A 137 -2.28 14.72 -1.93
C THR A 137 -2.21 13.66 -3.03
N SER A 138 -3.08 13.72 -4.04
CA SER A 138 -3.04 12.76 -5.17
C SER A 138 -1.70 12.80 -5.92
N SER A 139 -1.14 13.98 -6.15
CA SER A 139 0.17 14.15 -6.78
C SER A 139 1.31 13.59 -5.91
N THR A 140 1.25 13.75 -4.58
CA THR A 140 2.29 13.21 -3.70
C THR A 140 2.21 11.68 -3.64
N ILE A 141 0.99 11.10 -3.70
CA ILE A 141 0.80 9.65 -3.82
C ILE A 141 1.35 9.17 -5.17
N TYR A 142 0.99 9.83 -6.28
CA TYR A 142 1.51 9.50 -7.61
C TYR A 142 3.03 9.56 -7.64
N TYR A 143 3.63 10.61 -7.08
CA TYR A 143 5.08 10.76 -6.98
C TYR A 143 5.72 9.61 -6.20
N ALA A 144 5.08 9.13 -5.11
CA ALA A 144 5.54 7.95 -4.39
C ALA A 144 5.43 6.67 -5.24
N VAL A 145 4.32 6.48 -5.99
CA VAL A 145 4.09 5.32 -6.86
C VAL A 145 5.11 5.26 -8.00
N LEU A 146 5.54 6.40 -8.55
CA LEU A 146 6.57 6.45 -9.60
C LEU A 146 7.94 5.87 -9.17
N HIS A 147 8.20 5.73 -7.87
CA HIS A 147 9.41 5.07 -7.36
C HIS A 147 9.24 3.56 -7.18
N THR A 148 8.08 3.02 -7.53
CA THR A 148 7.74 1.60 -7.41
C THR A 148 7.56 0.95 -8.77
N THR A 149 7.31 -0.35 -8.79
CA THR A 149 6.92 -1.12 -9.97
C THR A 149 5.40 -1.29 -10.09
N LEU A 150 4.62 -0.57 -9.28
CA LEU A 150 3.15 -0.63 -9.30
C LEU A 150 2.59 -0.06 -10.61
N GLU A 151 1.51 -0.64 -11.09
CA GLU A 151 0.87 -0.28 -12.35
C GLU A 151 0.04 1.00 -12.21
N ILE A 152 0.32 2.03 -13.02
CA ILE A 152 -0.53 3.23 -13.11
C ILE A 152 -1.71 2.90 -14.02
N VAL A 153 -2.94 3.00 -13.49
CA VAL A 153 -4.18 2.72 -14.22
C VAL A 153 -4.79 3.99 -14.79
N GLU A 154 -4.83 5.07 -14.00
CA GLU A 154 -5.39 6.35 -14.43
C GLU A 154 -4.60 7.51 -13.81
N ARG A 155 -4.21 8.46 -14.63
CA ARG A 155 -3.56 9.70 -14.20
C ARG A 155 -3.84 10.84 -15.17
N HIS A 156 -4.19 11.98 -14.63
CA HIS A 156 -4.38 13.22 -15.38
C HIS A 156 -3.36 14.27 -14.94
N ALA A 157 -2.71 14.95 -15.90
CA ALA A 157 -1.81 16.05 -15.61
C ALA A 157 -2.59 17.34 -15.33
N HIS A 158 -2.04 18.23 -14.48
CA HIS A 158 -2.53 19.60 -14.44
C HIS A 158 -2.19 20.33 -15.76
N MET A 159 -3.01 21.30 -16.12
CA MET A 159 -2.74 22.15 -17.29
C MET A 159 -1.53 23.09 -17.08
N TYR A 160 -1.16 23.35 -15.83
CA TYR A 160 -0.04 24.21 -15.44
C TYR A 160 0.86 23.50 -14.44
N SER A 161 2.15 23.85 -14.43
CA SER A 161 3.09 23.34 -13.42
C SER A 161 2.64 23.69 -12.01
N VAL A 162 2.66 22.71 -11.10
CA VAL A 162 2.14 22.85 -9.74
C VAL A 162 3.19 23.20 -8.68
N GLY A 163 4.46 23.07 -8.96
CA GLY A 163 5.59 23.49 -8.13
C GLY A 163 5.80 22.73 -6.80
N TYR A 164 4.90 21.84 -6.38
CA TYR A 164 5.04 21.05 -5.15
C TYR A 164 5.55 19.62 -5.37
N VAL A 165 5.56 19.15 -6.60
CA VAL A 165 6.25 17.94 -7.08
C VAL A 165 7.04 18.30 -8.35
N PRO A 166 8.02 17.49 -8.79
CA PRO A 166 8.70 17.70 -10.05
C PRO A 166 7.71 17.73 -11.23
N ASP A 167 8.00 18.53 -12.25
CA ASP A 167 7.15 18.64 -13.45
C ASP A 167 6.91 17.27 -14.08
N GLY A 168 5.66 17.02 -14.48
CA GLY A 168 5.23 15.73 -15.04
C GLY A 168 4.96 14.64 -14.01
N MET A 169 5.28 14.86 -12.72
CA MET A 169 5.06 13.91 -11.63
C MET A 169 3.85 14.28 -10.75
N ASP A 170 2.93 15.05 -11.30
CA ASP A 170 1.67 15.48 -10.69
C ASP A 170 0.49 14.61 -11.13
N ALA A 171 -0.58 14.59 -10.36
CA ALA A 171 -1.85 13.95 -10.68
C ALA A 171 -3.01 14.86 -10.25
N THR A 172 -3.75 15.45 -11.20
CA THR A 172 -4.97 16.19 -10.88
C THR A 172 -6.14 15.26 -10.72
N VAL A 173 -7.03 15.59 -9.81
CA VAL A 173 -8.25 14.82 -9.53
C VAL A 173 -9.46 15.76 -9.42
N TYR A 174 -10.60 15.28 -9.91
CA TYR A 174 -11.89 15.92 -9.73
C TYR A 174 -12.97 14.87 -9.55
N PHE A 175 -13.72 14.94 -8.44
CA PHE A 175 -14.69 13.91 -8.09
C PHE A 175 -15.76 13.73 -9.17
N GLY A 176 -15.89 12.49 -9.66
CA GLY A 176 -16.82 12.12 -10.72
C GLY A 176 -16.35 12.45 -12.15
N LEU A 177 -15.14 13.00 -12.34
CA LEU A 177 -14.64 13.36 -13.68
C LEU A 177 -13.25 12.82 -13.97
N SER A 178 -12.27 13.06 -13.09
CA SER A 178 -10.89 12.59 -13.24
C SER A 178 -10.38 12.02 -11.94
N ASP A 179 -9.71 10.87 -12.02
CA ASP A 179 -9.19 10.16 -10.87
C ASP A 179 -7.68 9.93 -10.97
N PHE A 180 -7.08 9.57 -9.87
CA PHE A 180 -5.77 8.95 -9.83
C PHE A 180 -5.92 7.53 -9.31
N ARG A 181 -5.51 6.55 -10.13
CA ARG A 181 -5.66 5.14 -9.86
C ARG A 181 -4.38 4.38 -10.16
N PHE A 182 -4.03 3.45 -9.29
CA PHE A 182 -2.94 2.51 -9.51
C PHE A 182 -3.31 1.14 -8.95
N LYS A 183 -2.66 0.08 -9.45
CA LYS A 183 -2.95 -1.30 -9.11
C LYS A 183 -1.76 -1.94 -8.41
N ASN A 184 -2.04 -2.73 -7.39
CA ASN A 184 -1.07 -3.65 -6.83
C ASN A 184 -0.93 -4.87 -7.76
N ASN A 185 0.08 -4.84 -8.63
CA ASN A 185 0.43 -5.91 -9.55
C ASN A 185 1.50 -6.87 -8.97
N THR A 186 1.71 -6.83 -7.65
CA THR A 186 2.64 -7.72 -6.94
C THR A 186 1.89 -8.88 -6.29
N ASP A 187 2.62 -9.88 -5.81
CA ASP A 187 2.08 -11.05 -5.11
C ASP A 187 1.83 -10.81 -3.61
N TYR A 188 2.15 -9.63 -3.09
CA TYR A 188 2.05 -9.27 -1.67
C TYR A 188 1.22 -8.00 -1.47
N PRO A 189 0.58 -7.83 -0.29
CA PRO A 189 -0.15 -6.61 0.01
C PRO A 189 0.73 -5.36 0.01
N VAL A 190 0.16 -4.24 -0.43
CA VAL A 190 0.80 -2.91 -0.39
C VAL A 190 0.00 -2.00 0.52
N LYS A 191 0.68 -1.29 1.42
CA LYS A 191 0.08 -0.35 2.37
C LYS A 191 0.51 1.08 2.09
N ILE A 192 -0.47 1.98 2.04
CA ILE A 192 -0.27 3.41 1.93
C ILE A 192 -0.14 4.00 3.34
N VAL A 193 0.94 4.72 3.59
CA VAL A 193 1.14 5.48 4.84
C VAL A 193 1.33 6.94 4.48
N THR A 194 0.53 7.83 5.07
CA THR A 194 0.63 9.27 4.86
C THR A 194 0.94 9.98 6.15
N GLU A 195 1.77 11.00 6.09
CA GLU A 195 2.19 11.77 7.24
C GLU A 195 2.20 13.27 6.88
N SER A 196 1.38 14.07 7.57
CA SER A 196 1.39 15.53 7.45
C SER A 196 2.03 16.12 8.71
N TYR A 197 3.16 16.81 8.58
CA TYR A 197 3.96 17.29 9.70
C TYR A 197 4.57 18.67 9.45
N ASP A 198 4.95 19.34 10.54
CA ASP A 198 5.69 20.60 10.48
C ASP A 198 7.18 20.37 10.72
N LYS A 199 8.02 20.98 9.88
CA LYS A 199 9.47 20.97 10.03
C LYS A 199 10.02 22.36 9.68
N ASN A 200 10.78 22.96 10.60
CA ASN A 200 11.37 24.29 10.42
C ASN A 200 10.35 25.39 10.05
N GLY A 201 9.15 25.34 10.62
CA GLY A 201 8.07 26.29 10.35
C GLY A 201 7.32 26.06 9.02
N LEU A 202 7.66 25.01 8.27
CA LEU A 202 7.02 24.63 7.02
C LEU A 202 6.23 23.35 7.19
N ARG A 203 5.04 23.26 6.54
CA ARG A 203 4.21 22.06 6.49
C ARG A 203 4.67 21.17 5.34
N TYR A 204 4.75 19.86 5.61
CA TYR A 204 5.05 18.82 4.63
C TYR A 204 3.97 17.74 4.63
N LEU A 205 3.81 17.10 3.49
CA LEU A 205 3.11 15.83 3.31
C LEU A 205 4.13 14.81 2.76
N THR A 206 4.29 13.70 3.47
CA THR A 206 5.04 12.53 3.00
C THR A 206 4.08 11.37 2.80
N VAL A 207 4.23 10.67 1.69
CA VAL A 207 3.56 9.42 1.38
C VAL A 207 4.60 8.34 1.23
N LYS A 208 4.37 7.20 1.89
CA LYS A 208 5.21 6.00 1.82
C LYS A 208 4.35 4.82 1.39
N LEU A 209 4.89 3.99 0.52
CA LEU A 209 4.29 2.73 0.11
C LEU A 209 5.13 1.59 0.67
N TYR A 210 4.53 0.80 1.55
CA TYR A 210 5.17 -0.37 2.15
C TYR A 210 4.62 -1.65 1.53
N GLY A 211 5.47 -2.64 1.34
CA GLY A 211 5.10 -3.95 0.80
C GLY A 211 6.24 -4.94 0.98
N THR A 212 6.32 -5.94 0.09
CA THR A 212 7.39 -6.93 0.04
C THR A 212 8.11 -6.80 -1.31
N ASN A 213 9.40 -6.45 -1.29
CA ASN A 213 10.22 -6.29 -2.49
C ASN A 213 11.10 -7.54 -2.70
N VAL A 214 10.51 -8.58 -3.31
CA VAL A 214 11.18 -9.86 -3.52
C VAL A 214 12.39 -9.74 -4.43
N ASP A 215 12.30 -8.90 -5.46
CA ASP A 215 13.32 -8.78 -6.51
C ASP A 215 14.38 -7.70 -6.21
N GLY A 216 14.20 -6.91 -5.15
CA GLY A 216 15.08 -5.79 -4.82
C GLY A 216 15.05 -4.65 -5.86
N ARG A 217 13.98 -4.55 -6.67
CA ARG A 217 13.85 -3.56 -7.74
C ARG A 217 13.12 -2.31 -7.26
N TYR A 218 13.62 -1.16 -7.68
CA TYR A 218 13.01 0.14 -7.47
C TYR A 218 12.98 0.91 -8.80
N ALA A 219 11.93 1.68 -9.03
CA ALA A 219 11.89 2.59 -10.15
C ALA A 219 12.55 3.93 -9.78
N VAL A 220 13.24 4.52 -10.74
CA VAL A 220 13.77 5.88 -10.63
C VAL A 220 13.07 6.71 -11.70
N PRO A 221 12.16 7.62 -11.33
CA PRO A 221 11.47 8.44 -12.30
C PRO A 221 12.45 9.45 -12.91
N GLU A 222 12.56 9.45 -14.24
CA GLU A 222 13.36 10.40 -15.00
C GLU A 222 12.47 11.35 -15.78
N ARG A 223 12.92 12.60 -15.88
CA ARG A 223 12.27 13.63 -16.70
C ARG A 223 12.88 13.57 -18.10
N THR A 224 12.06 13.33 -19.10
CA THR A 224 12.43 13.36 -20.53
C THR A 224 12.02 14.67 -21.16
#